data_c47685b1c17334ea9db4b1edcacde5a8
#
_entry.id   c47685b1c17334ea9db4b1edcacde5a8
#
_cell.length_a   1.000
_cell.length_b   1.000
_cell.length_c   1.000
_cell.angle_alpha   90.00
_cell.angle_beta   90.00
_cell.angle_gamma   90.00
#
_symmetry.space_group_name_H-M   'P 1'
#
loop_
_entity.id
_entity.type
_entity.pdbx_description
1 polymer ?
#
loop_
_entity_poly.entity_id
_entity_poly.type
_entity_poly.pdbx_seq_one_letter_code
_entity_poly.pdbx_strand_id
1 'polypeptide(L)'
;MPFACYFCIFINVGLGEAAKRDVGTGAGQIPDMSAWSLPSGGVGMPNGIHFRYGYVSNSGSKTFSTPFPNQCFGIVFGQTYLNNEWLFGPAFLENSVNKNGFTFIDMGWSGNSVNSIIKAGERVFYIAIGN
;
A
#
# COMPACT_ATOMS: atom_id res chain seq x y z
N MET A 1 6.35 -32.52 37.45
CA MET A 1 6.07 -32.90 36.08
C MET A 1 7.35 -32.93 35.28
N PRO A 2 7.78 -34.06 34.83
CA PRO A 2 8.92 -34.06 33.92
C PRO A 2 8.59 -33.16 32.73
N PHE A 3 9.56 -32.39 32.35
CA PHE A 3 9.46 -31.61 31.13
C PHE A 3 9.33 -32.59 29.98
N ALA A 4 8.09 -32.89 29.62
CA ALA A 4 7.82 -33.78 28.51
C ALA A 4 8.56 -33.25 27.28
N CYS A 5 9.18 -34.13 26.58
CA CYS A 5 9.79 -33.82 25.32
C CYS A 5 8.69 -33.36 24.34
N TYR A 6 8.54 -32.07 24.14
CA TYR A 6 7.57 -31.52 23.20
C TYR A 6 7.78 -32.13 21.80
N PHE A 7 9.02 -32.30 21.39
CA PHE A 7 9.34 -32.97 20.13
C PHE A 7 8.84 -34.41 20.10
N CYS A 8 8.94 -35.12 21.21
CA CYS A 8 8.50 -36.54 21.26
C CYS A 8 6.98 -36.64 21.07
N ILE A 9 6.21 -35.72 21.64
CA ILE A 9 4.76 -35.68 21.47
C ILE A 9 4.41 -35.44 20.00
N PHE A 10 4.99 -34.45 19.38
CA PHE A 10 4.72 -34.11 17.98
C PHE A 10 5.10 -35.27 17.04
N ILE A 11 6.19 -35.93 17.27
CA ILE A 11 6.60 -37.11 16.48
C ILE A 11 5.57 -38.24 16.67
N ASN A 12 5.17 -38.50 17.91
CA ASN A 12 4.28 -39.61 18.21
C ASN A 12 2.86 -39.44 17.62
N VAL A 13 2.39 -38.21 17.47
CA VAL A 13 1.08 -37.91 16.88
C VAL A 13 1.17 -37.62 15.38
N GLY A 14 2.36 -37.64 14.80
CA GLY A 14 2.56 -37.47 13.36
C GLY A 14 2.25 -36.05 12.87
N LEU A 15 2.43 -35.03 13.70
CA LEU A 15 2.17 -33.67 13.31
C LEU A 15 3.20 -33.16 12.31
N GLY A 16 2.73 -32.42 11.30
CA GLY A 16 3.58 -31.76 10.31
C GLY A 16 4.33 -30.56 10.90
N GLU A 17 5.25 -30.01 10.11
CA GLU A 17 6.12 -28.92 10.51
C GLU A 17 5.35 -27.65 10.94
N ALA A 18 4.23 -27.34 10.30
CA ALA A 18 3.42 -26.18 10.64
C ALA A 18 2.87 -26.25 12.08
N ALA A 19 2.50 -27.44 12.54
CA ALA A 19 1.95 -27.64 13.88
C ALA A 19 2.99 -27.46 14.99
N LYS A 20 4.27 -27.45 14.65
CA LYS A 20 5.38 -27.28 15.58
C LYS A 20 5.87 -25.84 15.68
N ARG A 21 5.29 -24.94 14.92
CA ARG A 21 5.72 -23.53 14.84
C ARG A 21 4.84 -22.65 15.73
N ASP A 22 5.47 -21.71 16.39
CA ASP A 22 4.77 -20.68 17.12
C ASP A 22 4.08 -19.70 16.17
N VAL A 23 3.08 -19.02 16.68
CA VAL A 23 2.42 -17.91 16.02
C VAL A 23 3.16 -16.61 16.34
N GLY A 24 3.45 -15.82 15.33
CA GLY A 24 4.15 -14.54 15.50
C GLY A 24 4.70 -14.04 14.18
N THR A 25 5.59 -13.06 14.24
CA THR A 25 6.19 -12.44 13.06
C THR A 25 7.70 -12.62 12.97
N GLY A 26 8.26 -13.42 13.87
CA GLY A 26 9.69 -13.74 13.87
C GLY A 26 10.05 -14.85 12.88
N ALA A 27 11.35 -15.10 12.76
CA ALA A 27 11.85 -16.14 11.88
C ALA A 27 11.28 -17.52 12.29
N GLY A 28 10.75 -18.26 11.34
CA GLY A 28 10.18 -19.58 11.57
C GLY A 28 8.79 -19.58 12.22
N GLN A 29 8.22 -18.46 12.55
CA GLN A 29 6.87 -18.33 13.10
C GLN A 29 5.81 -18.23 12.00
N ILE A 30 4.58 -18.53 12.35
CA ILE A 30 3.43 -18.42 11.43
C ILE A 30 2.64 -17.18 11.83
N PRO A 31 2.51 -16.16 10.96
CA PRO A 31 1.71 -15.00 11.27
C PRO A 31 0.21 -15.36 11.22
N ASP A 32 -0.53 -14.94 12.23
CA ASP A 32 -1.99 -14.99 12.21
C ASP A 32 -2.57 -13.65 11.72
N MET A 33 -3.89 -13.53 11.71
CA MET A 33 -4.54 -12.32 11.21
C MET A 33 -4.23 -11.07 12.05
N SER A 34 -3.80 -11.22 13.31
CA SER A 34 -3.42 -10.06 14.12
C SER A 34 -2.11 -9.41 13.67
N ALA A 35 -1.29 -10.14 12.93
CA ALA A 35 -0.05 -9.63 12.35
C ALA A 35 -0.30 -8.73 11.11
N TRP A 36 -1.51 -8.76 10.57
CA TRP A 36 -1.94 -7.91 9.46
C TRP A 36 -2.69 -6.71 10.04
N SER A 37 -2.28 -5.51 9.73
CA SER A 37 -2.99 -4.31 10.16
C SER A 37 -3.92 -3.80 9.06
N LEU A 38 -5.09 -3.27 9.45
CA LEU A 38 -6.08 -2.69 8.56
C LEU A 38 -6.38 -1.25 8.98
N PRO A 39 -5.42 -0.33 8.86
CA PRO A 39 -5.67 1.06 9.17
C PRO A 39 -6.58 1.69 8.11
N SER A 40 -7.15 2.86 8.42
CA SER A 40 -7.95 3.61 7.46
C SER A 40 -7.12 3.89 6.19
N GLY A 41 -7.67 3.48 5.05
CA GLY A 41 -7.03 3.67 3.75
C GLY A 41 -5.77 2.85 3.52
N GLY A 42 -5.66 1.67 4.15
CA GLY A 42 -4.47 0.87 3.93
C GLY A 42 -4.50 -0.54 4.49
N VAL A 43 -3.38 -1.21 4.34
CA VAL A 43 -3.10 -2.53 4.91
C VAL A 43 -1.62 -2.60 5.25
N GLY A 44 -1.29 -3.23 6.35
CA GLY A 44 0.08 -3.56 6.72
C GLY A 44 0.28 -5.06 6.76
N MET A 45 1.35 -5.53 6.15
CA MET A 45 1.71 -6.95 6.12
C MET A 45 2.67 -7.30 7.26
N PRO A 46 2.70 -8.56 7.70
CA PRO A 46 3.59 -8.99 8.78
C PRO A 46 5.08 -8.75 8.53
N ASN A 47 5.48 -8.66 7.28
CA ASN A 47 6.88 -8.40 6.89
C ASN A 47 7.27 -6.92 6.96
N GLY A 48 6.38 -6.03 7.40
CA GLY A 48 6.65 -4.61 7.52
C GLY A 48 6.35 -3.79 6.27
N ILE A 49 5.90 -4.41 5.19
CA ILE A 49 5.46 -3.68 4.00
C ILE A 49 4.02 -3.23 4.21
N HIS A 50 3.74 -2.00 3.82
CA HIS A 50 2.43 -1.39 3.95
C HIS A 50 1.96 -0.87 2.61
N PHE A 51 0.64 -0.96 2.38
CA PHE A 51 -0.04 -0.29 1.28
C PHE A 51 -0.93 0.81 1.84
N ARG A 52 -1.06 1.89 1.08
CA ARG A 52 -2.06 2.94 1.31
C ARG A 52 -2.78 3.16 -0.01
N TYR A 53 -4.07 3.35 0.05
CA TYR A 53 -4.88 3.54 -1.14
C TYR A 53 -5.96 4.58 -0.89
N GLY A 54 -6.48 5.12 -1.96
CA GLY A 54 -7.56 6.09 -1.90
C GLY A 54 -7.76 6.80 -3.23
N TYR A 55 -8.49 7.87 -3.17
CA TYR A 55 -8.76 8.73 -4.32
C TYR A 55 -8.25 10.12 -4.05
N VAL A 56 -7.70 10.75 -5.08
CA VAL A 56 -7.30 12.16 -5.05
C VAL A 56 -7.87 12.86 -6.26
N SER A 57 -8.10 14.15 -6.14
CA SER A 57 -8.50 15.03 -7.24
C SER A 57 -7.90 16.39 -7.02
N ASN A 58 -7.78 17.15 -8.09
CA ASN A 58 -7.18 18.49 -8.10
C ASN A 58 -5.72 18.48 -7.62
N SER A 59 -4.85 19.06 -8.40
CA SER A 59 -3.44 19.21 -8.05
C SER A 59 -3.26 19.91 -6.70
N GLY A 60 -2.26 19.47 -5.94
CA GLY A 60 -1.96 20.05 -4.64
C GLY A 60 -1.45 19.01 -3.65
N SER A 61 -1.18 19.46 -2.44
CA SER A 61 -0.70 18.60 -1.36
C SER A 61 -1.79 17.64 -0.91
N LYS A 62 -1.42 16.36 -0.76
CA LYS A 62 -2.31 15.28 -0.33
C LYS A 62 -1.66 14.52 0.82
N THR A 63 -2.50 14.03 1.74
CA THR A 63 -2.06 13.23 2.87
C THR A 63 -2.69 11.85 2.81
N PHE A 64 -1.95 10.83 3.21
CA PHE A 64 -2.52 9.49 3.40
C PHE A 64 -3.49 9.51 4.58
N SER A 65 -4.55 8.71 4.52
CA SER A 65 -5.48 8.57 5.66
C SER A 65 -4.76 8.11 6.92
N THR A 66 -3.78 7.24 6.74
CA THR A 66 -2.86 6.81 7.80
C THR A 66 -1.44 6.91 7.26
N PRO A 67 -0.53 7.63 7.91
CA PRO A 67 0.86 7.71 7.46
C PRO A 67 1.54 6.34 7.42
N PHE A 68 2.60 6.23 6.62
CA PHE A 68 3.51 5.09 6.73
C PHE A 68 4.33 5.21 8.03
N PRO A 69 4.71 4.09 8.65
CA PRO A 69 5.57 4.13 9.83
C PRO A 69 6.92 4.80 9.58
N ASN A 70 7.57 4.52 8.46
CA ASN A 70 8.90 5.02 8.15
C ASN A 70 8.95 5.85 6.88
N GLN A 71 8.56 5.27 5.74
CA GLN A 71 8.67 5.96 4.45
C GLN A 71 7.69 5.40 3.41
N CYS A 72 7.40 6.21 2.42
CA CYS A 72 6.72 5.81 1.19
C CYS A 72 7.76 5.60 0.11
N PHE A 73 7.74 4.45 -0.56
CA PHE A 73 8.67 4.13 -1.65
C PHE A 73 8.21 4.71 -2.97
N GLY A 74 6.91 4.74 -3.21
CA GLY A 74 6.36 5.23 -4.46
C GLY A 74 4.86 5.10 -4.50
N ILE A 75 4.28 5.69 -5.55
CA ILE A 75 2.83 5.80 -5.73
C ILE A 75 2.51 5.47 -7.18
N VAL A 76 1.45 4.70 -7.37
CA VAL A 76 0.89 4.38 -8.69
C VAL A 76 -0.51 4.96 -8.77
N PHE A 77 -0.85 5.56 -9.90
CA PHE A 77 -2.16 6.17 -10.14
C PHE A 77 -2.95 5.36 -11.15
N GLY A 78 -4.24 5.19 -10.87
CA GLY A 78 -5.21 4.62 -11.80
C GLY A 78 -6.13 5.71 -12.33
N GLN A 79 -5.88 6.17 -13.55
CA GLN A 79 -6.68 7.19 -14.21
C GLN A 79 -7.75 6.53 -15.06
N THR A 80 -8.99 7.03 -14.96
CA THR A 80 -10.09 6.58 -15.80
C THR A 80 -10.14 7.41 -17.09
N TYR A 81 -10.31 6.74 -18.22
CA TYR A 81 -10.61 7.41 -19.47
C TYR A 81 -12.13 7.64 -19.58
N LEU A 82 -12.53 8.89 -19.68
CA LEU A 82 -13.94 9.29 -19.66
C LEU A 82 -14.63 9.22 -21.03
N ASN A 83 -13.94 8.71 -22.05
CA ASN A 83 -14.43 8.60 -23.43
C ASN A 83 -14.86 9.95 -24.04
N ASN A 84 -14.11 11.00 -23.70
CA ASN A 84 -14.37 12.37 -24.12
C ASN A 84 -13.16 13.03 -24.81
N GLU A 85 -12.23 12.22 -25.33
CA GLU A 85 -11.01 12.63 -26.02
C GLU A 85 -9.97 13.32 -25.12
N TRP A 86 -10.24 13.50 -23.83
CA TRP A 86 -9.27 14.02 -22.89
C TRP A 86 -8.35 12.91 -22.37
N LEU A 87 -7.07 13.18 -22.40
CA LEU A 87 -6.04 12.35 -21.76
C LEU A 87 -5.54 13.06 -20.50
N PHE A 88 -5.39 12.29 -19.43
CA PHE A 88 -4.95 12.83 -18.14
C PHE A 88 -3.59 12.24 -17.78
N GLY A 89 -2.75 13.06 -17.15
CA GLY A 89 -1.43 12.68 -16.70
C GLY A 89 -1.30 12.85 -15.20
N PRO A 90 -1.83 11.92 -14.39
CA PRO A 90 -1.66 11.96 -12.96
C PRO A 90 -0.21 11.64 -12.59
N ALA A 91 0.36 12.42 -11.69
CA ALA A 91 1.74 12.24 -11.23
C ALA A 91 1.90 12.80 -9.83
N PHE A 92 3.03 12.54 -9.22
CA PHE A 92 3.45 13.23 -8.01
C PHE A 92 4.66 14.12 -8.33
N LEU A 93 4.73 15.26 -7.65
CA LEU A 93 5.85 16.18 -7.81
C LEU A 93 7.13 15.51 -7.30
N GLU A 94 8.23 15.67 -8.04
CA GLU A 94 9.54 15.16 -7.65
C GLU A 94 9.90 15.61 -6.23
N ASN A 95 10.45 14.70 -5.44
CA ASN A 95 10.88 14.91 -4.06
C ASN A 95 9.76 15.32 -3.08
N SER A 96 8.48 15.20 -3.47
CA SER A 96 7.36 15.52 -2.58
C SER A 96 6.86 14.33 -1.76
N VAL A 97 7.24 13.10 -2.13
CA VAL A 97 6.76 11.88 -1.48
C VAL A 97 7.46 11.70 -0.14
N ASN A 98 6.67 11.53 0.91
CA ASN A 98 7.16 11.23 2.25
C ASN A 98 6.16 10.29 2.96
N LYS A 99 6.45 9.93 4.21
CA LYS A 99 5.58 9.00 4.95
C LYS A 99 4.17 9.54 5.19
N ASN A 100 3.96 10.84 5.12
CA ASN A 100 2.65 11.47 5.42
C ASN A 100 1.81 11.70 4.17
N GLY A 101 2.43 11.86 3.01
CA GLY A 101 1.71 12.19 1.78
C GLY A 101 2.62 12.58 0.63
N PHE A 102 2.07 13.32 -0.29
CA PHE A 102 2.73 13.73 -1.53
C PHE A 102 2.05 14.96 -2.13
N THR A 103 2.69 15.60 -3.09
CA THR A 103 2.06 16.64 -3.90
C THR A 103 1.57 16.02 -5.21
N PHE A 104 0.27 16.03 -5.40
CA PHE A 104 -0.40 15.47 -6.58
C PHE A 104 -0.46 16.49 -7.70
N ILE A 105 -0.18 16.05 -8.91
CA ILE A 105 -0.28 16.85 -10.14
C ILE A 105 -1.16 16.06 -11.12
N ASP A 106 -2.21 16.70 -11.62
CA ASP A 106 -3.02 16.12 -12.69
C ASP A 106 -3.22 17.15 -13.79
N MET A 107 -2.83 16.78 -15.00
CA MET A 107 -2.91 17.62 -16.18
C MET A 107 -3.72 16.89 -17.24
N GLY A 108 -4.60 17.63 -17.90
CA GLY A 108 -5.41 17.11 -18.99
C GLY A 108 -4.99 17.71 -20.33
N TRP A 109 -5.13 16.91 -21.39
CA TRP A 109 -4.86 17.32 -22.77
C TRP A 109 -5.89 16.70 -23.72
N SER A 110 -6.48 17.55 -24.55
CA SER A 110 -7.51 17.11 -25.50
C SER A 110 -6.98 16.65 -26.85
N GLY A 111 -5.70 16.84 -27.12
CA GLY A 111 -5.11 16.51 -28.43
C GLY A 111 -5.32 17.54 -29.52
N ASN A 112 -6.12 18.57 -29.30
CA ASN A 112 -6.51 19.52 -30.34
C ASN A 112 -5.51 20.66 -30.56
N SER A 113 -4.63 20.90 -29.60
CA SER A 113 -3.64 21.97 -29.65
C SER A 113 -2.52 21.70 -28.67
N VAL A 114 -1.30 22.07 -29.06
CA VAL A 114 -0.11 21.99 -28.19
C VAL A 114 -0.21 22.85 -26.94
N ASN A 115 -1.10 23.83 -26.95
CA ASN A 115 -1.29 24.78 -25.85
C ASN A 115 -2.50 24.43 -24.97
N SER A 116 -3.10 23.26 -25.15
CA SER A 116 -4.34 22.87 -24.44
C SER A 116 -4.07 21.98 -23.22
N ILE A 117 -2.89 22.08 -22.62
CA ILE A 117 -2.62 21.41 -21.36
C ILE A 117 -3.20 22.25 -20.22
N ILE A 118 -4.13 21.70 -19.51
CA ILE A 118 -4.81 22.35 -18.39
C ILE A 118 -4.72 21.51 -17.12
N LYS A 119 -4.94 22.14 -15.98
CA LYS A 119 -5.09 21.41 -14.73
C LYS A 119 -6.40 20.62 -14.78
N ALA A 120 -6.31 19.33 -14.45
CA ALA A 120 -7.46 18.44 -14.40
C ALA A 120 -7.97 18.30 -12.96
N GLY A 121 -9.27 18.05 -12.82
CA GLY A 121 -9.92 17.89 -11.52
C GLY A 121 -10.57 16.52 -11.32
N GLU A 122 -10.31 15.58 -12.21
CA GLU A 122 -10.88 14.25 -12.17
C GLU A 122 -10.39 13.47 -10.95
N ARG A 123 -11.24 12.55 -10.50
CA ARG A 123 -10.90 11.68 -9.38
C ARG A 123 -10.02 10.54 -9.86
N VAL A 124 -8.88 10.40 -9.23
CA VAL A 124 -7.86 9.40 -9.57
C VAL A 124 -7.65 8.48 -8.38
N PHE A 125 -7.68 7.17 -8.64
CA PHE A 125 -7.33 6.17 -7.64
C PHE A 125 -5.80 6.08 -7.52
N TYR A 126 -5.30 5.90 -6.31
CA TYR A 126 -3.88 5.66 -6.09
C TYR A 126 -3.62 4.50 -5.16
N ILE A 127 -2.47 3.86 -5.35
CA ILE A 127 -1.88 2.92 -4.41
C ILE A 127 -0.46 3.38 -4.12
N ALA A 128 -0.12 3.52 -2.85
CA ALA A 128 1.22 3.82 -2.38
C ALA A 128 1.77 2.62 -1.61
N ILE A 129 3.07 2.40 -1.72
CA ILE A 129 3.78 1.31 -1.06
C ILE A 129 4.89 1.89 -0.21
N GLY A 130 5.06 1.37 0.99
CA GLY A 130 6.10 1.82 1.92
C GLY A 130 6.31 0.88 3.09
N ASN A 131 7.00 1.36 4.09
CA ASN A 131 7.23 0.63 5.35
C ASN A 131 7.18 1.54 6.58
#